data_bee2794a563c129277df0076f19fcab8
#
_entry.id   bee2794a563c129277df0076f19fcab8
#
_cell.length_a   1.000
_cell.length_b   1.000
_cell.length_c   1.000
_cell.angle_alpha   90.00
_cell.angle_beta   90.00
_cell.angle_gamma   90.00
#
_symmetry.space_group_name_H-M   'P 1'
#
loop_
_entity.id
_entity.type
_entity.pdbx_description
1 polymer ?
#
loop_
_entity_poly.entity_id
_entity_poly.type
_entity_poly.pdbx_seq_one_letter_code
_entity_poly.pdbx_strand_id
1 'polypeptide(L)' 'MFIVYRTRNKKDEIVSECNTKEKAMSKGNELFAKAEKGDTFTLIEPFNEGISFSGDGQIIGKYKFYHYWN' A
#
# COMPACT_ATOMS: atom_id res chain seq x y z
N MET A 1 3.15 -2.06 -12.05
CA MET A 1 1.90 -1.85 -11.30
C MET A 1 2.18 -1.18 -9.98
N PHE A 2 1.33 -0.26 -9.59
CA PHE A 2 1.48 0.48 -8.35
C PHE A 2 0.47 -0.04 -7.34
N ILE A 3 0.93 -0.30 -6.12
CA ILE A 3 0.11 -0.91 -5.08
C ILE A 3 0.01 0.04 -3.91
N VAL A 4 -1.21 0.23 -3.41
CA VAL A 4 -1.44 0.91 -2.14
C VAL A 4 -1.87 -0.15 -1.14
N TYR A 5 -1.17 -0.22 -0.02
CA TYR A 5 -1.58 -1.12 1.05
C TYR A 5 -1.84 -0.33 2.33
N ARG A 6 -2.78 -0.84 3.12
CA ARG A 6 -3.14 -0.28 4.41
C ARG A 6 -2.52 -1.11 5.52
N THR A 7 -1.98 -0.45 6.52
CA THR A 7 -1.52 -1.10 7.73
C THR A 7 -2.48 -0.78 8.86
N ARG A 8 -3.05 -1.81 9.44
CA ARG A 8 -3.97 -1.71 10.58
C ARG A 8 -3.66 -2.83 11.55
N ASN A 9 -3.46 -2.50 12.83
CA ASN A 9 -3.15 -3.51 13.86
C ASN A 9 -1.94 -4.36 13.47
N LYS A 10 -0.90 -3.71 12.91
CA LYS A 10 0.35 -4.35 12.49
C LYS A 10 0.18 -5.35 11.34
N LYS A 11 -0.94 -5.28 10.63
CA LYS A 11 -1.17 -6.13 9.46
C LYS A 11 -1.32 -5.27 8.22
N ASP A 12 -0.69 -5.71 7.13
CA ASP A 12 -0.76 -5.04 5.85
C ASP A 12 -1.78 -5.73 4.96
N GLU A 13 -2.54 -4.92 4.23
CA GLU A 13 -3.55 -5.43 3.31
C GLU A 13 -3.53 -4.57 2.05
N ILE A 14 -3.47 -5.21 0.88
CA ILE A 14 -3.54 -4.49 -0.38
C ILE A 14 -4.97 -3.95 -0.54
N VAL A 15 -5.08 -2.64 -0.70
CA VAL A 15 -6.37 -1.99 -0.84
C VAL A 15 -6.57 -1.39 -2.24
N SER A 16 -5.51 -1.28 -3.04
CA SER A 16 -5.63 -0.79 -4.41
C SER A 16 -4.45 -1.22 -5.25
N GLU A 17 -4.72 -1.50 -6.53
CA GLU A 17 -3.70 -1.78 -7.52
C GLU A 17 -4.01 -0.94 -8.75
N CYS A 18 -3.06 -0.13 -9.18
CA CYS A 18 -3.27 0.81 -10.28
C CYS A 18 -2.13 0.71 -11.28
N ASN A 19 -2.43 1.04 -12.54
CA ASN A 19 -1.44 0.99 -13.62
C ASN A 19 -0.53 2.20 -13.64
N THR A 20 -0.94 3.32 -13.05
CA THR A 20 -0.14 4.53 -13.05
C THR A 20 0.04 5.05 -11.63
N LYS A 21 1.14 5.79 -11.43
CA LYS A 21 1.42 6.41 -10.14
C LYS A 21 0.34 7.43 -9.77
N GLU A 22 -0.11 8.20 -10.76
CA GLU A 22 -1.12 9.25 -10.53
C GLU A 22 -2.43 8.65 -10.03
N LYS A 23 -2.87 7.56 -10.64
CA LYS A 23 -4.08 6.87 -10.18
C LYS A 23 -3.92 6.31 -8.78
N ALA A 24 -2.75 5.75 -8.49
CA ALA A 24 -2.47 5.21 -7.17
C ALA A 24 -2.43 6.29 -6.11
N MET A 25 -1.83 7.45 -6.41
CA MET A 25 -1.80 8.58 -5.50
C MET A 25 -3.21 9.09 -5.22
N SER A 26 -4.02 9.24 -6.26
CA SER A 26 -5.40 9.68 -6.11
C SER A 26 -6.20 8.72 -5.23
N LYS A 27 -6.02 7.43 -5.47
CA LYS A 27 -6.72 6.41 -4.69
C LYS A 27 -6.26 6.38 -3.24
N GLY A 28 -4.96 6.51 -3.02
CA GLY A 28 -4.42 6.59 -1.66
C GLY A 28 -4.96 7.79 -0.89
N ASN A 29 -5.02 8.96 -1.53
CA ASN A 29 -5.58 10.16 -0.93
C ASN A 29 -7.05 9.94 -0.54
N GLU A 30 -7.82 9.33 -1.45
CA GLU A 30 -9.23 9.05 -1.20
C GLU A 30 -9.41 8.09 -0.02
N LEU A 31 -8.65 7.01 -0.01
CA LEU A 31 -8.76 6.00 1.04
C LEU A 31 -8.32 6.54 2.39
N PHE A 32 -7.24 7.32 2.40
CA PHE A 32 -6.75 7.89 3.65
C PHE A 32 -7.72 8.89 4.23
N ALA A 33 -8.41 9.66 3.39
CA ALA A 33 -9.40 10.62 3.86
C ALA A 33 -10.56 9.95 4.60
N LYS A 34 -10.82 8.68 4.32
CA LYS A 34 -11.90 7.90 4.94
C LYS A 34 -11.38 6.89 5.95
N ALA A 35 -10.09 6.93 6.25
CA ALA A 35 -9.45 5.90 7.08
C ALA A 35 -9.84 6.04 8.54
N GLU A 36 -9.75 4.94 9.26
CA GLU A 36 -9.94 4.94 10.70
C GLU A 36 -8.67 5.46 11.37
N LYS A 37 -8.84 5.98 12.58
CA LYS A 37 -7.70 6.48 13.35
C LYS A 37 -6.68 5.35 13.56
N GLY A 38 -5.43 5.65 13.28
CA GLY A 38 -4.34 4.67 13.43
C GLY A 38 -4.00 3.93 12.15
N ASP A 39 -4.83 4.02 11.12
CA ASP A 39 -4.51 3.44 9.83
C ASP A 39 -3.39 4.22 9.16
N THR A 40 -2.49 3.48 8.50
CA THR A 40 -1.50 4.08 7.62
C THR A 40 -1.61 3.42 6.26
N PHE A 41 -1.19 4.14 5.23
CA PHE A 41 -1.20 3.65 3.87
C PHE A 41 0.17 3.86 3.24
N THR A 42 0.55 2.98 2.34
CA THR A 42 1.84 3.07 1.66
C THR A 42 1.65 2.76 0.19
N LEU A 43 2.28 3.59 -0.67
CA LEU A 43 2.29 3.37 -2.11
C LEU A 43 3.65 2.82 -2.52
N ILE A 44 3.63 1.66 -3.14
CA ILE A 44 4.85 0.98 -3.58
C ILE A 44 4.68 0.48 -5.01
N GLU A 45 5.81 0.13 -5.61
CA GLU A 45 5.84 -0.56 -6.89
C GLU A 45 6.74 -1.80 -6.73
N PRO A 46 6.16 -3.01 -6.77
CA PRO A 46 6.99 -4.22 -6.68
C PRO A 46 7.94 -4.32 -7.86
N PHE A 47 9.13 -4.83 -7.64
CA PHE A 47 10.05 -4.99 -8.74
C PHE A 47 9.62 -6.18 -9.59
N ASN A 48 9.96 -7.28 -9.61
CA ASN A 48 9.69 -8.28 -10.64
C ASN A 48 8.46 -9.14 -10.39
N GLU A 49 8.43 -9.87 -9.32
CA GLU A 49 7.45 -10.92 -9.12
C GLU A 49 6.36 -10.55 -8.12
N GLY A 50 6.26 -9.29 -7.84
CA GLY A 50 5.30 -8.84 -6.87
C GLY A 50 5.79 -9.02 -5.46
N ILE A 51 4.87 -8.93 -4.55
CA ILE A 51 5.13 -8.99 -3.12
C ILE A 51 4.28 -10.10 -2.51
N SER A 52 4.67 -10.54 -1.33
CA SER A 52 3.88 -11.50 -0.59
C SER A 52 3.73 -11.01 0.85
N PHE A 53 2.93 -11.73 1.63
CA PHE A 53 2.71 -11.40 3.02
C PHE A 53 3.31 -12.48 3.90
N SER A 54 3.89 -12.07 5.02
CA SER A 54 4.34 -13.01 6.04
C SER A 54 3.13 -13.55 6.80
N GLY A 55 3.38 -14.48 7.72
CA GLY A 55 2.33 -15.00 8.59
C GLY A 55 1.67 -13.93 9.45
N ASP A 56 2.38 -12.82 9.69
CA ASP A 56 1.86 -11.68 10.46
C ASP A 56 1.12 -10.67 9.60
N GLY A 57 1.02 -10.91 8.30
CA GLY A 57 0.40 -9.99 7.38
C GLY A 57 1.31 -8.85 6.94
N GLN A 58 2.61 -8.93 7.21
CA GLN A 58 3.54 -7.89 6.78
C GLN A 58 4.03 -8.13 5.37
N ILE A 59 4.19 -7.04 4.62
CA ILE A 59 4.66 -7.11 3.24
C ILE A 59 6.13 -7.48 3.21
N ILE A 60 6.46 -8.49 2.41
CA ILE A 60 7.84 -8.91 2.17
C ILE A 60 8.10 -8.92 0.67
N GLY A 61 9.35 -8.70 0.30
CA GLY A 61 9.76 -8.65 -1.09
C GLY A 61 10.48 -7.35 -1.40
N LYS A 62 10.88 -7.20 -2.66
CA LYS A 62 11.56 -5.99 -3.12
C LYS A 62 10.57 -5.07 -3.82
N TYR A 63 10.62 -3.81 -3.45
CA TYR A 63 9.75 -2.81 -4.06
C TYR A 63 10.40 -1.43 -4.00
N LYS A 64 9.88 -0.53 -4.85
CA LYS A 64 10.25 0.87 -4.82
C LYS A 64 9.19 1.63 -4.03
N PHE A 65 9.61 2.44 -3.08
CA PHE A 65 8.71 3.24 -2.25
C PHE A 65 8.38 4.57 -2.95
N TYR A 66 7.14 4.99 -2.88
CA TYR A 66 6.71 6.26 -3.48
C TYR A 66 6.09 7.22 -2.48
N HIS A 67 5.19 6.74 -1.62
CA HIS A 67 4.49 7.65 -0.72
C HIS A 67 3.95 6.93 0.50
N TYR A 68 3.79 7.70 1.57
CA TYR A 68 3.30 7.17 2.84
C TYR A 68 2.29 8.15 3.44
N TRP A 69 1.12 7.66 3.79
CA TRP A 69 0.07 8.43 4.44
C TRP A 69 -0.06 8.00 5.91
N ASN A 70 0.04 8.96 6.81
CA ASN A 70 -0.22 8.65 8.22
C ASN A 70 -0.80 9.84 8.98
#